data_0e64433e43c7c1d3c3d72533efc48ba7
#
_entry.id   0e64433e43c7c1d3c3d72533efc48ba7
#
_cell.length_a   1.000
_cell.length_b   1.000
_cell.length_c   1.000
_cell.angle_alpha   90.00
_cell.angle_beta   90.00
_cell.angle_gamma   90.00
#
_symmetry.space_group_name_H-M   'P 1'
#
loop_
_entity.id
_entity.type
_entity.pdbx_description
1 polymer ?
#
loop_
_entity_poly.entity_id
_entity_poly.type
_entity_poly.pdbx_seq_one_letter_code
_entity_poly.pdbx_strand_id
1 'polypeptide(L)'
;MFRSLFLKATGLTLALPLLAAACGGSSSAPVTPQNLYATSKPGTVLVLADFKAHVTIPDPKLDDNRLESLKNKAVTLVLSGQLPRDQDAISAWLIDQGLSDPLAYFIPTKTLSQEDVELIGQGSGFVISPDGYVITNAHVAAPDETELRQQLAANGLKDFVARDVKDFMNSVGSQATPSLVQKATDAITTYDAKYLQIGNLGKSFDIEVGAASSSGKVKAQDITAEVLAAGKQIPGKDVAVLKVDRNNMPTVPLGDDSQVNTGDKVYVLGYPGAATFHPVLSEESQTEPTFTSGTISARKTSPGGFPVFQIDAPITHGNSGGPVFDDHGRVIGIATFGTVDPTSGKEIQGFNFALPISVAREFINKAGAKPREGVVSQKYDEAIGLFNKQWYSDALAEFKQVNSLSPGHPYVQEYIKRSQTAISQGKDRSNEKYIPFLVVGLAVVLALIAGILMLVMLPRRRARAAAGGPMHGGFTPEAAGPAQPPAGGGNPVATVPPGSSGAPAPQLPTPTAAPAPTQAPPPGPTPGPTSGQMPDPAQAPEGHPTNQPIGFQPSPRPSAEPGFCTNCGNNVAGKSFCERCGQATTR
;
A
#
# COMPACT_ATOMS: atom_id res chain seq x y z
N MET A 1 -60.36 -19.73 62.57
CA MET A 1 -61.12 -19.23 61.40
C MET A 1 -60.46 -17.95 60.88
N PHE A 2 -60.03 -18.01 59.71
CA PHE A 2 -59.16 -17.02 59.02
C PHE A 2 -59.88 -15.71 58.71
N ARG A 3 -59.18 -14.60 58.83
CA ARG A 3 -59.37 -13.43 57.98
C ARG A 3 -58.11 -12.64 57.81
N SER A 4 -57.70 -12.54 56.57
CA SER A 4 -56.62 -11.88 55.91
C SER A 4 -56.50 -10.40 56.26
N LEU A 5 -55.26 -9.97 56.57
CA LEU A 5 -54.87 -8.57 56.57
C LEU A 5 -54.09 -8.29 55.25
N PHE A 6 -54.76 -7.53 54.35
CA PHE A 6 -54.12 -6.93 53.21
C PHE A 6 -53.30 -5.69 53.65
N LEU A 7 -51.98 -5.79 53.61
CA LEU A 7 -51.08 -4.64 53.76
C LEU A 7 -50.86 -4.09 52.37
N LYS A 8 -51.37 -2.92 52.08
CA LYS A 8 -50.95 -2.14 50.90
C LYS A 8 -49.59 -1.57 51.15
N ALA A 9 -48.54 -2.22 50.59
CA ALA A 9 -47.23 -1.63 50.45
C ALA A 9 -47.18 -0.86 49.13
N THR A 10 -47.20 0.46 49.22
CA THR A 10 -46.81 1.35 48.11
C THR A 10 -45.35 1.13 47.83
N GLY A 11 -45.10 0.32 46.79
CA GLY A 11 -43.73 0.05 46.32
C GLY A 11 -43.17 1.27 45.63
N LEU A 12 -42.15 1.83 46.23
CA LEU A 12 -41.19 2.70 45.58
C LEU A 12 -40.25 1.78 44.76
N THR A 13 -40.59 1.55 43.49
CA THR A 13 -39.74 0.85 42.55
C THR A 13 -38.55 1.76 42.25
N LEU A 14 -37.42 1.54 42.94
CA LEU A 14 -36.11 1.96 42.46
C LEU A 14 -35.87 1.16 41.18
N ALA A 15 -36.01 1.79 40.01
CA ALA A 15 -35.52 1.27 38.77
C ALA A 15 -34.02 1.27 38.81
N LEU A 16 -33.43 0.14 39.20
CA LEU A 16 -32.06 -0.19 38.86
C LEU A 16 -32.05 -0.37 37.34
N PRO A 17 -31.28 0.39 36.56
CA PRO A 17 -31.00 -0.03 35.21
C PRO A 17 -30.19 -1.32 35.31
N LEU A 18 -30.83 -2.47 35.09
CA LEU A 18 -30.12 -3.68 34.71
C LEU A 18 -29.31 -3.32 33.50
N LEU A 19 -27.96 -3.32 33.63
CA LEU A 19 -27.06 -3.54 32.52
C LEU A 19 -27.43 -4.92 31.96
N ALA A 20 -28.35 -4.94 31.00
CA ALA A 20 -28.44 -6.04 30.08
C ALA A 20 -27.13 -6.04 29.31
N ALA A 21 -26.17 -6.88 29.71
CA ALA A 21 -25.11 -7.32 28.88
C ALA A 21 -25.78 -8.04 27.69
N ALA A 22 -26.06 -7.27 26.66
CA ALA A 22 -26.40 -7.83 25.37
C ALA A 22 -25.16 -8.61 24.91
N CYS A 23 -25.28 -9.94 24.92
CA CYS A 23 -24.49 -10.81 24.06
C CYS A 23 -24.93 -10.55 22.62
N GLY A 24 -24.54 -9.39 22.10
CA GLY A 24 -24.56 -9.06 20.70
C GLY A 24 -23.12 -9.17 20.23
N GLY A 25 -22.88 -9.87 19.13
CA GLY A 25 -21.56 -9.99 18.52
C GLY A 25 -20.87 -8.63 18.47
N SER A 26 -19.66 -8.55 19.00
CA SER A 26 -18.85 -7.34 19.05
C SER A 26 -18.43 -6.99 17.63
N SER A 27 -19.23 -6.23 16.91
CA SER A 27 -18.72 -5.42 15.83
C SER A 27 -17.87 -4.34 16.51
N SER A 28 -16.55 -4.52 16.50
CA SER A 28 -15.63 -3.47 16.94
C SER A 28 -15.93 -2.20 16.14
N ALA A 29 -15.93 -1.04 16.82
CA ALA A 29 -16.12 0.24 16.12
C ALA A 29 -15.01 0.43 15.07
N PRO A 30 -15.29 1.13 13.95
CA PRO A 30 -14.29 1.45 12.94
C PRO A 30 -13.07 2.12 13.56
N VAL A 31 -11.88 1.73 13.08
CA VAL A 31 -10.60 2.30 13.52
C VAL A 31 -10.34 3.60 12.74
N THR A 32 -9.81 4.62 13.41
CA THR A 32 -9.43 5.83 12.68
C THR A 32 -8.25 5.54 11.72
N PRO A 33 -8.17 6.20 10.55
CA PRO A 33 -7.06 6.01 9.62
C PRO A 33 -5.68 6.20 10.25
N GLN A 34 -5.55 7.15 11.18
CA GLN A 34 -4.31 7.39 11.91
C GLN A 34 -3.92 6.21 12.80
N ASN A 35 -4.91 5.60 13.48
CA ASN A 35 -4.67 4.41 14.28
C ASN A 35 -4.30 3.22 13.42
N LEU A 36 -5.07 2.99 12.36
CA LEU A 36 -4.79 1.92 11.40
C LEU A 36 -3.36 2.00 10.87
N TYR A 37 -2.94 3.20 10.43
CA TYR A 37 -1.58 3.41 9.96
C TYR A 37 -0.55 3.10 11.06
N ALA A 38 -0.74 3.66 12.26
CA ALA A 38 0.21 3.49 13.36
C ALA A 38 0.39 2.03 13.78
N THR A 39 -0.70 1.25 13.82
CA THR A 39 -0.69 -0.15 14.25
C THR A 39 -0.25 -1.12 13.16
N SER A 40 -0.55 -0.83 11.88
CA SER A 40 -0.29 -1.75 10.77
C SER A 40 1.09 -1.57 10.12
N LYS A 41 1.67 -0.37 10.18
CA LYS A 41 2.96 -0.10 9.53
C LYS A 41 4.13 -0.98 10.03
N PRO A 42 4.21 -1.40 11.32
CA PRO A 42 5.31 -2.28 11.74
C PRO A 42 5.25 -3.68 11.13
N GLY A 43 4.07 -4.15 10.74
CA GLY A 43 3.85 -5.45 10.12
C GLY A 43 3.81 -5.41 8.59
N THR A 44 3.97 -4.23 7.97
CA THR A 44 4.10 -4.05 6.51
C THR A 44 5.58 -3.94 6.16
N VAL A 45 6.04 -4.69 5.16
CA VAL A 45 7.46 -4.82 4.81
C VAL A 45 7.69 -4.51 3.32
N LEU A 46 8.87 -3.99 3.00
CA LEU A 46 9.36 -3.94 1.62
C LEU A 46 9.92 -5.33 1.27
N VAL A 47 9.59 -5.82 0.09
CA VAL A 47 10.13 -7.08 -0.45
C VAL A 47 11.07 -6.75 -1.59
N LEU A 48 12.30 -7.21 -1.50
CA LEU A 48 13.34 -7.09 -2.51
C LEU A 48 13.60 -8.46 -3.14
N ALA A 49 13.65 -8.50 -4.46
CA ALA A 49 13.97 -9.70 -5.23
C ALA A 49 15.18 -9.38 -6.12
N ASP A 50 16.23 -10.13 -5.96
CA ASP A 50 17.45 -9.98 -6.73
C ASP A 50 17.64 -11.20 -7.63
N PHE A 51 17.71 -10.96 -8.94
CA PHE A 51 17.87 -11.96 -9.97
C PHE A 51 19.17 -11.70 -10.73
N LYS A 52 20.06 -12.69 -10.74
CA LYS A 52 21.40 -12.61 -11.35
C LYS A 52 21.60 -13.72 -12.36
N ALA A 53 22.29 -13.39 -13.44
CA ALA A 53 22.72 -14.38 -14.40
C ALA A 53 24.04 -13.96 -15.05
N HIS A 54 24.80 -14.96 -15.50
CA HIS A 54 25.92 -14.73 -16.41
C HIS A 54 25.39 -14.79 -17.85
N VAL A 55 25.68 -13.77 -18.62
CA VAL A 55 25.37 -13.74 -20.05
C VAL A 55 26.67 -13.85 -20.81
N THR A 56 26.71 -14.70 -21.82
CA THR A 56 27.90 -14.94 -22.61
C THR A 56 27.62 -14.78 -24.10
N ILE A 57 28.61 -14.26 -24.83
CA ILE A 57 28.61 -14.16 -26.28
C ILE A 57 30.00 -14.65 -26.78
N PRO A 58 30.06 -15.56 -27.79
CA PRO A 58 31.31 -15.93 -28.39
C PRO A 58 31.92 -14.72 -29.14
N ASP A 59 33.19 -14.49 -28.91
CA ASP A 59 33.93 -13.42 -29.62
C ASP A 59 33.81 -13.61 -31.13
N PRO A 60 33.52 -12.56 -31.90
CA PRO A 60 33.45 -12.64 -33.35
C PRO A 60 34.85 -12.77 -33.99
N LYS A 61 34.94 -13.56 -35.04
CA LYS A 61 36.10 -13.60 -35.95
C LYS A 61 35.60 -13.45 -37.37
N LEU A 62 36.30 -12.65 -38.18
CA LEU A 62 36.07 -12.63 -39.62
C LEU A 62 36.33 -14.01 -40.22
N ASP A 63 35.42 -14.49 -41.06
CA ASP A 63 35.60 -15.69 -41.85
C ASP A 63 36.67 -15.41 -42.93
N ASP A 64 37.80 -16.13 -42.87
CA ASP A 64 38.94 -15.90 -43.74
C ASP A 64 38.60 -16.08 -45.22
N ASN A 65 37.74 -17.04 -45.57
CA ASN A 65 37.31 -17.31 -46.96
C ASN A 65 36.37 -16.19 -47.47
N ARG A 66 35.45 -15.73 -46.61
CA ARG A 66 34.55 -14.62 -46.94
C ARG A 66 35.32 -13.31 -47.11
N LEU A 67 36.27 -13.06 -46.24
CA LEU A 67 37.12 -11.88 -46.32
C LEU A 67 37.95 -11.88 -47.61
N GLU A 68 38.55 -13.02 -48.01
CA GLU A 68 39.29 -13.13 -49.26
C GLU A 68 38.40 -12.91 -50.50
N SER A 69 37.20 -13.48 -50.49
CA SER A 69 36.18 -13.22 -51.53
C SER A 69 35.84 -11.74 -51.61
N LEU A 70 35.70 -11.07 -50.46
CA LEU A 70 35.37 -9.64 -50.40
C LEU A 70 36.53 -8.77 -50.95
N LYS A 71 37.79 -9.12 -50.60
CA LYS A 71 38.98 -8.46 -51.15
C LYS A 71 39.06 -8.59 -52.67
N ASN A 72 38.80 -9.80 -53.20
CA ASN A 72 38.81 -10.04 -54.64
C ASN A 72 37.71 -9.20 -55.34
N LYS A 73 36.54 -9.03 -54.71
CA LYS A 73 35.49 -8.14 -55.22
C LYS A 73 35.94 -6.68 -55.20
N ALA A 74 36.59 -6.24 -54.14
CA ALA A 74 37.15 -4.88 -54.04
C ALA A 74 38.17 -4.61 -55.18
N VAL A 75 39.08 -5.57 -55.44
CA VAL A 75 40.06 -5.48 -56.57
C VAL A 75 39.34 -5.31 -57.89
N THR A 76 38.29 -6.10 -58.14
CA THR A 76 37.47 -5.99 -59.36
C THR A 76 36.81 -4.61 -59.51
N LEU A 77 36.26 -4.05 -58.44
CA LEU A 77 35.66 -2.72 -58.41
C LEU A 77 36.70 -1.60 -58.65
N VAL A 78 37.90 -1.75 -58.10
CA VAL A 78 39.00 -0.81 -58.32
C VAL A 78 39.46 -0.86 -59.81
N LEU A 79 39.58 -2.05 -60.40
CA LEU A 79 39.97 -2.21 -61.81
C LEU A 79 38.91 -1.68 -62.76
N SER A 80 37.64 -1.79 -62.41
CA SER A 80 36.52 -1.24 -63.20
C SER A 80 36.26 0.26 -62.98
N GLY A 81 37.02 0.91 -62.06
CA GLY A 81 36.85 2.33 -61.75
C GLY A 81 35.63 2.65 -60.89
N GLN A 82 34.95 1.62 -60.34
CA GLN A 82 33.77 1.78 -59.45
C GLN A 82 34.18 2.04 -57.99
N LEU A 83 35.42 1.73 -57.61
CA LEU A 83 35.99 2.03 -56.31
C LEU A 83 37.35 2.78 -56.51
N PRO A 84 37.59 3.90 -55.82
CA PRO A 84 38.86 4.62 -55.90
C PRO A 84 40.08 3.73 -55.59
N ARG A 85 41.21 4.01 -56.20
CA ARG A 85 42.52 3.34 -55.90
C ARG A 85 43.19 3.93 -54.63
N ASP A 86 42.38 4.21 -53.65
CA ASP A 86 42.79 4.77 -52.36
C ASP A 86 42.56 3.76 -51.27
N GLN A 87 43.56 3.59 -50.38
CA GLN A 87 43.52 2.58 -49.32
C GLN A 87 42.38 2.84 -48.33
N ASP A 88 42.14 4.11 -47.99
CA ASP A 88 41.05 4.46 -47.04
C ASP A 88 39.69 4.17 -47.65
N ALA A 89 39.49 4.48 -48.93
CA ALA A 89 38.23 4.16 -49.65
C ALA A 89 38.00 2.65 -49.76
N ILE A 90 39.05 1.86 -50.01
CA ILE A 90 38.94 0.39 -50.06
C ILE A 90 38.63 -0.17 -48.67
N SER A 91 39.31 0.31 -47.62
CA SER A 91 39.08 -0.11 -46.25
C SER A 91 37.65 0.24 -45.78
N ALA A 92 37.21 1.46 -46.06
CA ALA A 92 35.82 1.89 -45.74
C ALA A 92 34.77 1.02 -46.44
N TRP A 93 35.03 0.68 -47.74
CA TRP A 93 34.14 -0.22 -48.46
C TRP A 93 34.10 -1.64 -47.88
N LEU A 94 35.27 -2.19 -47.51
CA LEU A 94 35.35 -3.53 -46.88
C LEU A 94 34.61 -3.56 -45.53
N ILE A 95 34.81 -2.55 -44.71
CA ILE A 95 34.11 -2.39 -43.42
C ILE A 95 32.60 -2.29 -43.66
N ASP A 96 32.18 -1.43 -44.61
CA ASP A 96 30.78 -1.24 -44.96
C ASP A 96 30.10 -2.55 -45.39
N GLN A 97 30.77 -3.35 -46.22
CA GLN A 97 30.24 -4.66 -46.66
C GLN A 97 30.17 -5.67 -45.51
N GLY A 98 31.22 -5.75 -44.67
CA GLY A 98 31.23 -6.62 -43.50
C GLY A 98 30.09 -6.31 -42.50
N LEU A 99 29.88 -5.03 -42.25
CA LEU A 99 28.81 -4.59 -41.35
C LEU A 99 27.38 -4.73 -41.95
N SER A 100 27.25 -4.80 -43.29
CA SER A 100 25.97 -4.94 -43.98
C SER A 100 25.35 -6.33 -43.82
N ASP A 101 26.16 -7.37 -43.62
CA ASP A 101 25.72 -8.75 -43.40
C ASP A 101 26.60 -9.42 -42.35
N PRO A 102 26.49 -9.04 -41.05
CA PRO A 102 27.43 -9.47 -40.03
C PRO A 102 27.44 -10.98 -39.85
N LEU A 103 26.33 -11.68 -40.01
CA LEU A 103 26.24 -13.14 -39.83
C LEU A 103 26.85 -13.92 -40.99
N ALA A 104 27.08 -13.29 -42.16
CA ALA A 104 27.81 -13.90 -43.28
C ALA A 104 29.32 -13.75 -43.14
N TYR A 105 29.81 -12.69 -42.52
CA TYR A 105 31.24 -12.36 -42.42
C TYR A 105 31.87 -12.64 -41.07
N PHE A 106 31.11 -12.65 -39.99
CA PHE A 106 31.60 -12.92 -38.65
C PHE A 106 31.10 -14.28 -38.14
N ILE A 107 32.04 -15.15 -37.76
CA ILE A 107 31.76 -16.46 -37.20
C ILE A 107 32.11 -16.48 -35.72
N PRO A 108 31.39 -17.27 -34.90
CA PRO A 108 31.68 -17.37 -33.47
C PRO A 108 32.98 -18.14 -33.23
N THR A 109 33.80 -17.66 -32.32
CA THR A 109 34.99 -18.37 -31.82
C THR A 109 34.64 -19.26 -30.61
N LYS A 110 35.66 -19.92 -30.04
CA LYS A 110 35.53 -20.67 -28.78
C LYS A 110 35.74 -19.78 -27.56
N THR A 111 36.26 -18.58 -27.73
CA THR A 111 36.42 -17.60 -26.66
C THR A 111 35.08 -16.96 -26.39
N LEU A 112 34.72 -16.86 -25.11
CA LEU A 112 33.48 -16.27 -24.68
C LEU A 112 33.74 -14.96 -23.94
N SER A 113 33.13 -13.89 -24.38
CA SER A 113 32.95 -12.69 -23.57
C SER A 113 31.82 -12.93 -22.60
N GLN A 114 31.94 -12.48 -21.34
CA GLN A 114 30.97 -12.70 -20.26
C GLN A 114 30.65 -11.39 -19.57
N GLU A 115 29.40 -11.20 -19.24
CA GLU A 115 28.87 -10.10 -18.41
C GLU A 115 27.95 -10.66 -17.33
N ASP A 116 28.02 -10.05 -16.15
CA ASP A 116 27.09 -10.32 -15.06
C ASP A 116 25.93 -9.34 -15.14
N VAL A 117 24.74 -9.87 -15.25
CA VAL A 117 23.52 -9.09 -15.32
C VAL A 117 22.68 -9.28 -14.07
N GLU A 118 22.11 -8.20 -13.60
CA GLU A 118 21.27 -8.16 -12.40
C GLU A 118 19.96 -7.45 -12.72
N LEU A 119 18.88 -7.98 -12.15
CA LEU A 119 17.57 -7.35 -12.17
C LEU A 119 17.03 -7.33 -10.74
N ILE A 120 16.85 -6.14 -10.20
CA ILE A 120 16.28 -5.94 -8.87
C ILE A 120 14.79 -5.63 -9.02
N GLY A 121 13.96 -6.54 -8.51
CA GLY A 121 12.53 -6.35 -8.34
C GLY A 121 12.20 -5.84 -6.94
N GLN A 122 11.12 -5.09 -6.81
CA GLN A 122 10.63 -4.62 -5.53
C GLN A 122 9.11 -4.74 -5.44
N GLY A 123 8.63 -4.98 -4.24
CA GLY A 123 7.22 -5.01 -3.92
C GLY A 123 7.00 -4.77 -2.44
N SER A 124 5.77 -4.90 -2.03
CA SER A 124 5.37 -4.84 -0.63
C SER A 124 4.99 -6.22 -0.13
N GLY A 125 4.97 -6.39 1.18
CA GLY A 125 4.46 -7.58 1.82
C GLY A 125 3.93 -7.25 3.21
N PHE A 126 3.35 -8.25 3.86
CA PHE A 126 2.90 -8.12 5.24
C PHE A 126 3.06 -9.41 6.03
N VAL A 127 3.42 -9.25 7.28
CA VAL A 127 3.68 -10.35 8.22
C VAL A 127 2.37 -10.86 8.78
N ILE A 128 2.10 -12.17 8.64
CA ILE A 128 0.85 -12.82 9.08
C ILE A 128 1.02 -13.66 10.35
N SER A 129 2.26 -13.89 10.78
CA SER A 129 2.53 -14.60 12.03
C SER A 129 3.86 -14.16 12.62
N PRO A 130 4.01 -14.15 13.97
CA PRO A 130 5.19 -13.60 14.64
C PRO A 130 6.47 -14.43 14.40
N ASP A 131 6.35 -15.62 13.86
CA ASP A 131 7.46 -16.48 13.46
C ASP A 131 7.94 -16.26 12.03
N GLY A 132 7.51 -15.16 11.37
CA GLY A 132 8.14 -14.66 10.14
C GLY A 132 7.55 -15.18 8.83
N TYR A 133 6.25 -15.53 8.79
CA TYR A 133 5.57 -15.73 7.52
C TYR A 133 5.06 -14.41 6.96
N VAL A 134 5.39 -14.16 5.68
CA VAL A 134 5.07 -12.92 4.97
C VAL A 134 4.29 -13.26 3.70
N ILE A 135 3.22 -12.50 3.43
CA ILE A 135 2.50 -12.56 2.15
C ILE A 135 2.99 -11.44 1.25
N THR A 136 3.15 -11.77 -0.03
CA THR A 136 3.39 -10.83 -1.14
C THR A 136 2.74 -11.36 -2.42
N ASN A 137 2.98 -10.71 -3.57
CA ASN A 137 2.56 -11.23 -4.87
C ASN A 137 3.55 -12.25 -5.45
N ALA A 138 3.05 -13.16 -6.30
CA ALA A 138 3.88 -14.12 -7.01
C ALA A 138 4.79 -13.43 -8.03
N HIS A 139 4.31 -12.41 -8.74
CA HIS A 139 5.15 -11.67 -9.68
C HIS A 139 6.33 -10.95 -9.01
N VAL A 140 6.27 -10.67 -7.69
CA VAL A 140 7.37 -10.10 -6.91
C VAL A 140 8.38 -11.19 -6.53
N ALA A 141 7.91 -12.33 -5.98
CA ALA A 141 8.77 -13.35 -5.38
C ALA A 141 9.02 -14.57 -6.28
N ALA A 142 8.20 -14.80 -7.28
CA ALA A 142 8.30 -15.94 -8.20
C ALA A 142 7.80 -15.54 -9.61
N PRO A 143 8.45 -14.54 -10.26
CA PRO A 143 8.09 -14.12 -11.62
C PRO A 143 8.27 -15.28 -12.61
N ASP A 144 7.63 -15.17 -13.79
CA ASP A 144 7.81 -16.14 -14.86
C ASP A 144 9.28 -16.20 -15.28
N GLU A 145 9.87 -17.39 -15.22
CA GLU A 145 11.30 -17.57 -15.47
C GLU A 145 11.67 -17.26 -16.92
N THR A 146 10.77 -17.53 -17.87
CA THR A 146 11.03 -17.22 -19.29
C THR A 146 11.11 -15.73 -19.51
N GLU A 147 10.15 -15.00 -18.95
CA GLU A 147 10.12 -13.54 -19.03
C GLU A 147 11.32 -12.90 -18.32
N LEU A 148 11.67 -13.40 -17.13
CA LEU A 148 12.84 -12.94 -16.38
C LEU A 148 14.14 -13.16 -17.16
N ARG A 149 14.32 -14.34 -17.77
CA ARG A 149 15.48 -14.63 -18.65
C ARG A 149 15.53 -13.71 -19.85
N GLN A 150 14.38 -13.40 -20.47
CA GLN A 150 14.33 -12.47 -21.59
C GLN A 150 14.77 -11.06 -21.18
N GLN A 151 14.35 -10.58 -20.01
CA GLN A 151 14.72 -9.26 -19.51
C GLN A 151 16.22 -9.20 -19.15
N LEU A 152 16.75 -10.21 -18.48
CA LEU A 152 18.19 -10.31 -18.18
C LEU A 152 19.03 -10.41 -19.45
N ALA A 153 18.59 -11.19 -20.45
CA ALA A 153 19.24 -11.29 -21.75
C ALA A 153 19.24 -9.94 -22.49
N ALA A 154 18.12 -9.20 -22.44
CA ALA A 154 18.03 -7.88 -23.06
C ALA A 154 18.94 -6.85 -22.38
N ASN A 155 19.08 -6.90 -21.05
CA ASN A 155 20.02 -6.06 -20.32
C ASN A 155 21.46 -6.40 -20.70
N GLY A 156 21.83 -7.68 -20.70
CA GLY A 156 23.16 -8.14 -21.11
C GLY A 156 23.50 -7.77 -22.55
N LEU A 157 22.56 -7.98 -23.47
CA LEU A 157 22.72 -7.56 -24.87
C LEU A 157 23.04 -6.07 -24.98
N LYS A 158 22.32 -5.23 -24.26
CA LYS A 158 22.56 -3.79 -24.24
C LYS A 158 23.97 -3.44 -23.76
N ASP A 159 24.44 -4.12 -22.71
CA ASP A 159 25.76 -3.86 -22.12
C ASP A 159 26.87 -4.34 -23.07
N PHE A 160 26.72 -5.53 -23.69
CA PHE A 160 27.64 -6.02 -24.71
C PHE A 160 27.73 -5.07 -25.90
N VAL A 161 26.58 -4.71 -26.49
CA VAL A 161 26.52 -3.79 -27.64
C VAL A 161 27.19 -2.45 -27.31
N ALA A 162 26.93 -1.89 -26.13
CA ALA A 162 27.53 -0.62 -25.72
C ALA A 162 29.05 -0.70 -25.59
N ARG A 163 29.58 -1.81 -25.06
CA ARG A 163 31.01 -2.08 -24.97
C ARG A 163 31.64 -2.24 -26.36
N ASP A 164 31.07 -3.12 -27.18
CA ASP A 164 31.64 -3.52 -28.45
C ASP A 164 31.58 -2.39 -29.50
N VAL A 165 30.52 -1.57 -29.47
CA VAL A 165 30.45 -0.33 -30.26
C VAL A 165 31.53 0.66 -29.83
N LYS A 166 31.78 0.81 -28.53
CA LYS A 166 32.85 1.67 -28.02
C LYS A 166 34.22 1.18 -28.49
N ASP A 167 34.47 -0.12 -28.46
CA ASP A 167 35.75 -0.71 -28.90
C ASP A 167 35.89 -0.59 -30.41
N PHE A 168 34.84 -0.77 -31.18
CA PHE A 168 34.82 -0.49 -32.61
C PHE A 168 35.16 0.99 -32.90
N MET A 169 34.54 1.95 -32.23
CA MET A 169 34.83 3.37 -32.39
C MET A 169 36.28 3.70 -32.07
N ASN A 170 36.84 3.09 -31.03
CA ASN A 170 38.25 3.25 -30.70
C ASN A 170 39.18 2.71 -31.81
N SER A 171 38.79 1.60 -32.45
CA SER A 171 39.56 0.96 -33.51
C SER A 171 39.57 1.74 -34.83
N VAL A 172 38.47 2.40 -35.20
CA VAL A 172 38.35 3.20 -36.42
C VAL A 172 38.74 4.66 -36.23
N GLY A 173 38.89 5.13 -35.00
CA GLY A 173 39.40 6.44 -34.64
C GLY A 173 38.64 7.60 -35.33
N SER A 174 39.37 8.47 -36.03
CA SER A 174 38.81 9.64 -36.71
C SER A 174 37.88 9.32 -37.90
N GLN A 175 37.83 8.06 -38.35
CA GLN A 175 36.91 7.60 -39.41
C GLN A 175 35.51 7.27 -38.88
N ALA A 176 35.29 7.32 -37.57
CA ALA A 176 34.00 7.05 -36.91
C ALA A 176 32.94 8.13 -37.24
N THR A 177 32.34 8.05 -38.41
CA THR A 177 31.20 8.90 -38.76
C THR A 177 29.91 8.42 -38.06
N PRO A 178 28.93 9.29 -37.80
CA PRO A 178 27.66 8.87 -37.18
C PRO A 178 26.95 7.72 -37.95
N SER A 179 27.02 7.73 -39.28
CA SER A 179 26.46 6.66 -40.12
C SER A 179 27.20 5.34 -39.96
N LEU A 180 28.54 5.36 -39.86
CA LEU A 180 29.32 4.16 -39.64
C LEU A 180 29.08 3.58 -38.23
N VAL A 181 28.98 4.45 -37.22
CA VAL A 181 28.69 4.04 -35.85
C VAL A 181 27.29 3.39 -35.77
N GLN A 182 26.29 3.97 -36.42
CA GLN A 182 24.94 3.37 -36.46
C GLN A 182 24.98 1.99 -37.12
N LYS A 183 25.66 1.87 -38.27
CA LYS A 183 25.76 0.60 -38.99
C LYS A 183 26.54 -0.46 -38.19
N ALA A 184 27.59 -0.07 -37.49
CA ALA A 184 28.30 -0.95 -36.58
C ALA A 184 27.41 -1.38 -35.39
N THR A 185 26.64 -0.46 -34.83
CA THR A 185 25.67 -0.78 -33.75
C THR A 185 24.65 -1.82 -34.19
N ASP A 186 24.08 -1.66 -35.39
CA ASP A 186 23.12 -2.59 -35.95
C ASP A 186 23.73 -3.97 -36.21
N ALA A 187 24.96 -3.99 -36.76
CA ALA A 187 25.73 -5.22 -37.05
C ALA A 187 26.11 -5.98 -35.76
N ILE A 188 26.64 -5.29 -34.76
CA ILE A 188 27.00 -5.83 -33.45
C ILE A 188 25.75 -6.36 -32.77
N THR A 189 24.66 -5.57 -32.72
CA THR A 189 23.38 -6.00 -32.14
C THR A 189 22.87 -7.29 -32.82
N THR A 190 22.99 -7.38 -34.14
CA THR A 190 22.55 -8.57 -34.91
C THR A 190 23.36 -9.80 -34.55
N TYR A 191 24.69 -9.68 -34.43
CA TYR A 191 25.60 -10.77 -34.07
C TYR A 191 25.35 -11.19 -32.61
N ASP A 192 25.38 -10.23 -31.69
CA ASP A 192 25.25 -10.49 -30.27
C ASP A 192 23.87 -11.11 -29.93
N ALA A 193 22.78 -10.58 -30.47
CA ALA A 193 21.44 -11.15 -30.29
C ALA A 193 21.33 -12.58 -30.83
N LYS A 194 22.07 -12.93 -31.89
CA LYS A 194 22.07 -14.28 -32.47
C LYS A 194 22.77 -15.29 -31.58
N TYR A 195 23.87 -14.90 -30.93
CA TYR A 195 24.77 -15.81 -30.24
C TYR A 195 24.72 -15.69 -28.70
N LEU A 196 24.00 -14.72 -28.17
CA LEU A 196 23.84 -14.53 -26.73
C LEU A 196 23.26 -15.78 -26.07
N GLN A 197 23.90 -16.19 -24.98
CA GLN A 197 23.46 -17.28 -24.12
C GLN A 197 23.34 -16.79 -22.68
N ILE A 198 22.29 -17.20 -22.00
CA ILE A 198 22.09 -16.91 -20.58
C ILE A 198 22.32 -18.17 -19.75
N GLY A 199 23.18 -18.06 -18.76
CA GLY A 199 23.54 -19.15 -17.85
C GLY A 199 22.47 -19.42 -16.78
N ASN A 200 22.91 -20.02 -15.69
CA ASN A 200 22.03 -20.29 -14.56
C ASN A 200 21.53 -19.01 -13.89
N LEU A 201 20.28 -19.04 -13.51
CA LEU A 201 19.63 -17.95 -12.81
C LEU A 201 19.81 -18.08 -11.29
N GLY A 202 20.52 -17.12 -10.69
CA GLY A 202 20.54 -16.90 -9.25
C GLY A 202 19.31 -16.10 -8.83
N LYS A 203 18.69 -16.47 -7.70
CA LYS A 203 17.54 -15.80 -7.12
C LYS A 203 17.77 -15.62 -5.63
N SER A 204 17.65 -14.41 -5.11
CA SER A 204 17.63 -14.13 -3.69
C SER A 204 16.48 -13.18 -3.36
N PHE A 205 15.93 -13.36 -2.17
CA PHE A 205 14.81 -12.57 -1.68
C PHE A 205 15.15 -12.05 -0.30
N ASP A 206 14.93 -10.77 -0.08
CA ASP A 206 15.06 -10.14 1.22
C ASP A 206 13.77 -9.39 1.55
N ILE A 207 13.44 -9.33 2.81
CA ILE A 207 12.48 -8.34 3.31
C ILE A 207 13.25 -7.24 4.02
N GLU A 208 12.93 -6.01 3.71
CA GLU A 208 13.44 -4.87 4.44
C GLU A 208 12.42 -4.45 5.50
N VAL A 209 12.88 -4.36 6.72
CA VAL A 209 12.12 -3.88 7.87
C VAL A 209 12.81 -2.67 8.49
N GLY A 210 12.04 -1.72 8.99
CA GLY A 210 12.62 -0.70 9.83
C GLY A 210 13.14 -1.31 11.14
N ALA A 211 14.33 -0.94 11.57
CA ALA A 211 14.89 -1.33 12.87
C ALA A 211 15.38 -0.11 13.63
N ALA A 212 14.97 0.02 14.91
CA ALA A 212 15.46 1.09 15.76
C ALA A 212 16.95 0.91 16.07
N SER A 213 17.77 1.91 15.73
CA SER A 213 19.18 1.93 16.10
C SER A 213 19.35 2.38 17.58
N SER A 214 20.53 2.20 18.14
CA SER A 214 20.87 2.68 19.48
C SER A 214 20.73 4.20 19.64
N SER A 215 20.77 4.96 18.55
CA SER A 215 20.50 6.41 18.55
C SER A 215 19.02 6.77 18.50
N GLY A 216 18.12 5.78 18.41
CA GLY A 216 16.68 5.96 18.25
C GLY A 216 16.23 6.32 16.83
N LYS A 217 17.15 6.32 15.86
CA LYS A 217 16.82 6.45 14.44
C LYS A 217 16.40 5.10 13.86
N VAL A 218 15.42 5.09 13.00
CA VAL A 218 15.04 3.89 12.23
C VAL A 218 16.02 3.73 11.08
N LYS A 219 16.53 2.52 10.88
CA LYS A 219 17.37 2.14 9.74
C LYS A 219 16.75 0.94 9.07
N ALA A 220 16.97 0.82 7.76
CA ALA A 220 16.66 -0.38 7.01
C ALA A 220 17.49 -1.57 7.52
N GLN A 221 16.84 -2.71 7.65
CA GLN A 221 17.46 -3.99 7.95
C GLN A 221 16.91 -5.03 7.00
N ASP A 222 17.78 -5.58 6.17
CA ASP A 222 17.45 -6.68 5.28
C ASP A 222 17.49 -8.01 6.04
N ILE A 223 16.50 -8.84 5.76
CA ILE A 223 16.38 -10.19 6.32
C ILE A 223 16.08 -11.13 5.16
N THR A 224 16.98 -12.07 4.92
CA THR A 224 16.84 -13.04 3.83
C THR A 224 15.59 -13.88 4.04
N ALA A 225 14.84 -14.04 2.95
CA ALA A 225 13.57 -14.74 2.90
C ALA A 225 13.61 -15.93 1.96
N GLU A 226 12.90 -16.99 2.30
CA GLU A 226 12.67 -18.17 1.47
C GLU A 226 11.25 -18.16 0.92
N VAL A 227 11.06 -18.49 -0.36
CA VAL A 227 9.73 -18.66 -0.98
C VAL A 227 9.22 -20.06 -0.69
N LEU A 228 8.23 -20.18 0.21
CA LEU A 228 7.67 -21.50 0.58
C LEU A 228 6.51 -21.94 -0.32
N ALA A 229 5.72 -20.99 -0.81
CA ALA A 229 4.63 -21.25 -1.73
C ALA A 229 4.40 -20.05 -2.64
N ALA A 230 4.19 -20.30 -3.92
CA ALA A 230 3.82 -19.25 -4.86
C ALA A 230 2.77 -19.76 -5.86
N GLY A 231 1.92 -18.85 -6.30
CA GLY A 231 1.04 -19.01 -7.43
C GLY A 231 1.72 -18.62 -8.73
N LYS A 232 0.91 -18.15 -9.67
CA LYS A 232 1.39 -17.58 -10.94
C LYS A 232 0.90 -16.14 -11.02
N GLN A 233 1.71 -15.28 -11.61
CA GLN A 233 1.29 -13.92 -11.94
C GLN A 233 -0.02 -13.89 -12.73
N ILE A 234 -0.69 -12.75 -12.73
CA ILE A 234 -1.95 -12.56 -13.47
C ILE A 234 -1.78 -12.98 -14.94
N PRO A 235 -2.71 -13.78 -15.50
CA PRO A 235 -4.07 -14.08 -15.00
C PRO A 235 -4.17 -15.24 -13.97
N GLY A 236 -3.08 -15.70 -13.39
CA GLY A 236 -3.07 -16.67 -12.32
C GLY A 236 -3.35 -16.05 -10.94
N LYS A 237 -3.33 -16.92 -9.89
CA LYS A 237 -3.46 -16.46 -8.50
C LYS A 237 -2.11 -15.88 -8.05
N ASP A 238 -1.97 -14.58 -8.16
CA ASP A 238 -0.73 -13.83 -7.96
C ASP A 238 -0.42 -13.60 -6.48
N VAL A 239 -0.13 -14.67 -5.77
CA VAL A 239 0.17 -14.71 -4.33
C VAL A 239 1.42 -15.53 -4.08
N ALA A 240 2.31 -15.05 -3.21
CA ALA A 240 3.43 -15.82 -2.67
C ALA A 240 3.48 -15.72 -1.15
N VAL A 241 4.00 -16.75 -0.51
CA VAL A 241 4.27 -16.81 0.93
C VAL A 241 5.76 -17.00 1.13
N LEU A 242 6.36 -16.02 1.80
CA LEU A 242 7.76 -16.04 2.18
C LEU A 242 7.92 -16.45 3.64
N LYS A 243 9.11 -16.92 4.00
CA LYS A 243 9.52 -17.23 5.36
C LYS A 243 10.86 -16.58 5.65
N VAL A 244 10.93 -15.86 6.74
CA VAL A 244 12.18 -15.34 7.29
C VAL A 244 12.48 -16.01 8.62
N ASP A 245 13.75 -16.22 8.93
CA ASP A 245 14.18 -16.79 10.22
C ASP A 245 14.27 -15.70 11.29
N ARG A 246 13.08 -15.25 11.72
CA ARG A 246 12.93 -14.25 12.77
C ARG A 246 11.69 -14.51 13.59
N ASN A 247 11.80 -14.30 14.91
CA ASN A 247 10.71 -14.43 15.87
C ASN A 247 10.25 -13.06 16.39
N ASN A 248 9.06 -13.03 16.98
CA ASN A 248 8.45 -11.83 17.54
C ASN A 248 8.29 -10.68 16.54
N MET A 249 8.09 -11.03 15.26
CA MET A 249 7.81 -10.01 14.25
C MET A 249 6.45 -9.35 14.51
N PRO A 250 6.34 -8.03 14.31
CA PRO A 250 5.04 -7.37 14.24
C PRO A 250 4.19 -7.97 13.13
N THR A 251 2.90 -8.20 13.40
CA THR A 251 1.97 -8.83 12.48
C THR A 251 0.78 -7.92 12.19
N VAL A 252 0.12 -8.14 11.06
CA VAL A 252 -1.19 -7.55 10.76
C VAL A 252 -2.30 -8.60 10.85
N PRO A 253 -3.50 -8.27 11.38
CA PRO A 253 -4.59 -9.22 11.50
C PRO A 253 -5.25 -9.49 10.14
N LEU A 254 -5.52 -10.78 9.83
CA LEU A 254 -6.27 -11.16 8.64
C LEU A 254 -7.78 -11.03 8.89
N GLY A 255 -8.50 -10.48 7.92
CA GLY A 255 -9.95 -10.35 7.91
C GLY A 255 -10.67 -11.49 7.17
N ASP A 256 -11.93 -11.23 6.90
CA ASP A 256 -12.81 -12.07 6.10
C ASP A 256 -13.39 -11.24 4.95
N ASP A 257 -13.01 -11.57 3.72
CA ASP A 257 -13.46 -10.87 2.52
C ASP A 257 -14.87 -11.30 2.05
N SER A 258 -15.50 -12.26 2.71
CA SER A 258 -16.84 -12.73 2.35
C SER A 258 -17.92 -11.66 2.57
N GLN A 259 -17.72 -10.76 3.53
CA GLN A 259 -18.63 -9.68 3.89
C GLN A 259 -18.34 -8.35 3.19
N VAL A 260 -17.27 -8.28 2.38
CA VAL A 260 -16.86 -7.07 1.69
C VAL A 260 -17.84 -6.74 0.54
N ASN A 261 -18.33 -5.51 0.48
CA ASN A 261 -19.28 -5.03 -0.50
C ASN A 261 -18.71 -3.86 -1.32
N THR A 262 -19.31 -3.61 -2.48
CA THR A 262 -19.04 -2.39 -3.25
C THR A 262 -19.43 -1.16 -2.45
N GLY A 263 -18.54 -0.18 -2.37
CA GLY A 263 -18.69 1.03 -1.56
C GLY A 263 -18.01 0.97 -0.19
N ASP A 264 -17.60 -0.20 0.29
CA ASP A 264 -16.85 -0.32 1.54
C ASP A 264 -15.50 0.39 1.43
N LYS A 265 -15.11 1.07 2.51
CA LYS A 265 -13.81 1.76 2.59
C LYS A 265 -12.67 0.78 2.64
N VAL A 266 -11.60 1.12 1.96
CA VAL A 266 -10.35 0.37 2.00
C VAL A 266 -9.15 1.29 2.20
N TYR A 267 -8.11 0.73 2.82
CA TYR A 267 -6.84 1.40 3.05
C TYR A 267 -5.72 0.48 2.57
N VAL A 268 -4.73 1.05 1.88
CA VAL A 268 -3.60 0.30 1.33
C VAL A 268 -2.32 0.82 1.94
N LEU A 269 -1.47 -0.08 2.44
CA LEU A 269 -0.11 0.22 2.84
C LEU A 269 0.86 -0.45 1.88
N GLY A 270 1.95 0.23 1.56
CA GLY A 270 2.98 -0.34 0.71
C GLY A 270 4.15 0.61 0.48
N TYR A 271 5.08 0.16 -0.33
CA TYR A 271 6.32 0.87 -0.64
C TYR A 271 6.37 1.20 -2.15
N PRO A 272 5.63 2.23 -2.62
CA PRO A 272 5.66 2.62 -4.02
C PRO A 272 7.07 3.08 -4.41
N GLY A 273 7.68 2.45 -5.42
CA GLY A 273 9.08 2.64 -5.76
C GLY A 273 9.46 4.08 -6.05
N ALA A 274 8.60 4.81 -6.77
CA ALA A 274 8.83 6.22 -7.07
C ALA A 274 8.83 7.13 -5.82
N ALA A 275 8.09 6.76 -4.77
CA ALA A 275 8.08 7.49 -3.51
C ALA A 275 9.15 6.98 -2.55
N THR A 276 9.35 5.65 -2.47
CA THR A 276 10.29 5.01 -1.53
C THR A 276 11.73 5.40 -1.85
N PHE A 277 12.13 5.32 -3.12
CA PHE A 277 13.51 5.60 -3.56
C PHE A 277 13.68 6.98 -4.21
N HIS A 278 12.86 7.94 -3.82
CA HIS A 278 12.95 9.29 -4.37
C HIS A 278 14.25 9.98 -3.91
N PRO A 279 15.07 10.52 -4.82
CA PRO A 279 16.43 11.03 -4.51
C PRO A 279 16.45 12.22 -3.55
N VAL A 280 15.31 12.89 -3.32
CA VAL A 280 15.22 13.99 -2.34
C VAL A 280 14.88 13.50 -0.92
N LEU A 281 14.60 12.20 -0.74
CA LEU A 281 14.27 11.63 0.56
C LEU A 281 15.51 11.00 1.22
N SER A 282 15.54 11.00 2.55
CA SER A 282 16.60 10.33 3.30
C SER A 282 16.41 8.81 3.28
N GLU A 283 17.51 8.07 3.51
CA GLU A 283 17.45 6.60 3.61
C GLU A 283 16.48 6.13 4.72
N GLU A 284 16.39 6.88 5.83
CA GLU A 284 15.46 6.54 6.90
C GLU A 284 13.98 6.64 6.44
N SER A 285 13.68 7.52 5.46
CA SER A 285 12.32 7.66 4.90
C SER A 285 11.91 6.47 4.02
N GLN A 286 12.86 5.68 3.53
CA GLN A 286 12.59 4.51 2.68
C GLN A 286 11.91 3.38 3.48
N THR A 287 12.12 3.33 4.80
CA THR A 287 11.50 2.35 5.68
C THR A 287 10.07 2.69 6.11
N GLU A 288 9.55 3.86 5.72
CA GLU A 288 8.19 4.30 6.08
C GLU A 288 7.22 3.98 4.95
N PRO A 289 6.24 3.07 5.15
CA PRO A 289 5.29 2.72 4.11
C PRO A 289 4.33 3.87 3.79
N THR A 290 3.94 3.98 2.54
CA THR A 290 2.92 4.92 2.08
C THR A 290 1.53 4.38 2.38
N PHE A 291 0.65 5.27 2.85
CA PHE A 291 -0.75 4.98 3.17
C PHE A 291 -1.67 5.66 2.16
N THR A 292 -2.50 4.88 1.48
CA THR A 292 -3.54 5.41 0.60
C THR A 292 -4.91 4.88 1.01
N SER A 293 -5.97 5.53 0.57
CA SER A 293 -7.34 5.16 0.89
C SER A 293 -8.28 5.28 -0.30
N GLY A 294 -9.31 4.47 -0.32
CA GLY A 294 -10.34 4.46 -1.34
C GLY A 294 -11.52 3.60 -0.93
N THR A 295 -12.19 3.03 -1.93
CA THR A 295 -13.35 2.16 -1.76
C THR A 295 -13.26 0.93 -2.67
N ILE A 296 -14.01 -0.11 -2.35
CA ILE A 296 -14.28 -1.21 -3.27
C ILE A 296 -15.20 -0.69 -4.38
N SER A 297 -14.67 -0.52 -5.58
CA SER A 297 -15.43 -0.04 -6.74
C SER A 297 -16.28 -1.14 -7.38
N ALA A 298 -15.79 -2.39 -7.37
CA ALA A 298 -16.51 -3.57 -7.87
C ALA A 298 -15.88 -4.87 -7.37
N ARG A 299 -16.71 -5.94 -7.38
CA ARG A 299 -16.23 -7.33 -7.27
C ARG A 299 -16.29 -7.95 -8.66
N LYS A 300 -15.17 -8.47 -9.14
CA LYS A 300 -15.03 -9.07 -10.47
C LYS A 300 -14.51 -10.49 -10.36
N THR A 301 -14.56 -11.22 -11.45
CA THR A 301 -13.98 -12.57 -11.56
C THR A 301 -12.87 -12.54 -12.60
N SER A 302 -11.72 -13.10 -12.26
CA SER A 302 -10.60 -13.24 -13.19
C SER A 302 -10.91 -14.31 -14.26
N PRO A 303 -10.18 -14.34 -15.39
CA PRO A 303 -10.27 -15.44 -16.33
C PRO A 303 -9.99 -16.81 -15.71
N GLY A 304 -9.20 -16.87 -14.62
CA GLY A 304 -8.93 -18.09 -13.85
C GLY A 304 -10.04 -18.51 -12.89
N GLY A 305 -11.19 -17.81 -12.86
CA GLY A 305 -12.37 -18.15 -12.08
C GLY A 305 -12.33 -17.76 -10.60
N PHE A 306 -11.31 -17.02 -10.13
CA PHE A 306 -11.21 -16.53 -8.76
C PHE A 306 -11.65 -15.05 -8.65
N PRO A 307 -12.14 -14.61 -7.48
CA PRO A 307 -12.60 -13.25 -7.29
C PRO A 307 -11.44 -12.24 -7.29
N VAL A 308 -11.74 -11.01 -7.73
CA VAL A 308 -10.84 -9.85 -7.72
C VAL A 308 -11.63 -8.63 -7.27
N PHE A 309 -11.07 -7.82 -6.39
CA PHE A 309 -11.61 -6.51 -6.03
C PHE A 309 -11.04 -5.45 -6.97
N GLN A 310 -11.93 -4.64 -7.55
CA GLN A 310 -11.53 -3.36 -8.14
C GLN A 310 -11.62 -2.31 -7.04
N ILE A 311 -10.58 -1.49 -6.89
CA ILE A 311 -10.50 -0.41 -5.90
C ILE A 311 -10.09 0.90 -6.57
N ASP A 312 -10.51 2.02 -6.00
CA ASP A 312 -10.11 3.35 -6.43
C ASP A 312 -8.98 3.95 -5.58
N ALA A 313 -8.54 3.25 -4.52
CA ALA A 313 -7.35 3.63 -3.77
C ALA A 313 -6.14 3.70 -4.71
N PRO A 314 -5.36 4.80 -4.68
CA PRO A 314 -4.16 4.92 -5.51
C PRO A 314 -3.14 3.84 -5.14
N ILE A 315 -2.73 3.04 -6.12
CA ILE A 315 -1.60 2.12 -6.03
C ILE A 315 -0.71 2.29 -7.27
N THR A 316 0.59 2.10 -7.11
CA THR A 316 1.58 2.18 -8.17
C THR A 316 2.58 1.04 -8.02
N HIS A 317 3.52 0.90 -8.96
CA HIS A 317 4.59 -0.08 -8.86
C HIS A 317 5.32 -0.01 -7.51
N GLY A 318 5.45 -1.16 -6.84
CA GLY A 318 6.01 -1.32 -5.50
C GLY A 318 4.95 -1.49 -4.40
N ASN A 319 3.69 -1.07 -4.60
CA ASN A 319 2.59 -1.42 -3.68
C ASN A 319 2.15 -2.88 -3.82
N SER A 320 2.51 -3.55 -4.92
CA SER A 320 2.17 -4.96 -5.17
C SER A 320 2.60 -5.86 -4.04
N GLY A 321 1.69 -6.69 -3.52
CA GLY A 321 1.89 -7.55 -2.37
C GLY A 321 1.54 -6.90 -1.03
N GLY A 322 1.31 -5.58 -1.00
CA GLY A 322 0.92 -4.86 0.21
C GLY A 322 -0.50 -5.17 0.68
N PRO A 323 -0.77 -5.02 2.00
CA PRO A 323 -2.07 -5.30 2.57
C PRO A 323 -3.13 -4.26 2.17
N VAL A 324 -4.34 -4.74 1.88
CA VAL A 324 -5.54 -3.94 1.73
C VAL A 324 -6.42 -4.19 2.95
N PHE A 325 -6.64 -3.17 3.76
CA PHE A 325 -7.40 -3.24 5.01
C PHE A 325 -8.85 -2.79 4.85
N ASP A 326 -9.73 -3.36 5.68
CA ASP A 326 -11.06 -2.83 5.95
C ASP A 326 -10.98 -1.65 6.95
N ASP A 327 -12.13 -1.03 7.26
CA ASP A 327 -12.23 0.06 8.25
C ASP A 327 -12.12 -0.42 9.71
N HIS A 328 -11.98 -1.72 9.93
CA HIS A 328 -11.69 -2.34 11.22
C HIS A 328 -10.21 -2.70 11.40
N GLY A 329 -9.36 -2.38 10.41
CA GLY A 329 -7.93 -2.64 10.45
C GLY A 329 -7.53 -4.08 10.15
N ARG A 330 -8.38 -4.86 9.48
CA ARG A 330 -8.10 -6.24 9.10
C ARG A 330 -7.81 -6.34 7.62
N VAL A 331 -6.84 -7.16 7.25
CA VAL A 331 -6.47 -7.37 5.85
C VAL A 331 -7.53 -8.20 5.14
N ILE A 332 -8.22 -7.59 4.18
CA ILE A 332 -9.25 -8.21 3.34
C ILE A 332 -8.74 -8.53 1.93
N GLY A 333 -7.58 -8.02 1.55
CA GLY A 333 -7.01 -8.26 0.22
C GLY A 333 -5.53 -7.92 0.14
N ILE A 334 -4.97 -8.19 -1.03
CA ILE A 334 -3.57 -7.98 -1.40
C ILE A 334 -3.56 -7.06 -2.61
N ALA A 335 -2.93 -5.89 -2.51
CA ALA A 335 -2.74 -4.99 -3.65
C ALA A 335 -1.91 -5.70 -4.72
N THR A 336 -2.36 -5.70 -5.98
CA THR A 336 -1.71 -6.54 -6.98
C THR A 336 -1.32 -5.78 -8.24
N PHE A 337 -2.26 -5.17 -8.96
CA PHE A 337 -1.97 -4.51 -10.21
C PHE A 337 -2.87 -3.30 -10.46
N GLY A 338 -2.37 -2.34 -11.22
CA GLY A 338 -3.13 -1.21 -11.77
C GLY A 338 -3.49 -1.44 -13.23
N THR A 339 -4.32 -0.56 -13.75
CA THR A 339 -4.60 -0.49 -15.18
C THR A 339 -3.58 0.44 -15.83
N VAL A 340 -3.03 0.01 -16.95
CA VAL A 340 -2.16 0.84 -17.78
C VAL A 340 -2.88 1.23 -19.07
N ASP A 341 -2.65 2.43 -19.54
CA ASP A 341 -3.10 2.88 -20.85
C ASP A 341 -2.32 2.11 -21.94
N PRO A 342 -2.98 1.37 -22.83
CA PRO A 342 -2.31 0.51 -23.79
C PRO A 342 -1.49 1.27 -24.85
N THR A 343 -1.75 2.58 -25.00
CA THR A 343 -1.08 3.42 -26.01
C THR A 343 0.18 4.07 -25.43
N SER A 344 0.08 4.58 -24.20
CA SER A 344 1.18 5.33 -23.55
C SER A 344 1.97 4.51 -22.52
N GLY A 345 1.47 3.34 -22.13
CA GLY A 345 2.06 2.53 -21.05
C GLY A 345 1.96 3.16 -19.65
N LYS A 346 1.24 4.28 -19.52
CA LYS A 346 1.10 4.98 -18.23
C LYS A 346 0.01 4.37 -17.37
N GLU A 347 0.23 4.34 -16.06
CA GLU A 347 -0.77 3.90 -15.08
C GLU A 347 -1.99 4.82 -15.09
N ILE A 348 -3.19 4.20 -15.13
CA ILE A 348 -4.47 4.89 -15.00
C ILE A 348 -4.91 4.75 -13.54
N GLN A 349 -4.90 5.86 -12.81
CA GLN A 349 -5.33 5.88 -11.42
C GLN A 349 -6.85 5.68 -11.28
N GLY A 350 -7.28 5.08 -10.16
CA GLY A 350 -8.69 4.81 -9.87
C GLY A 350 -9.24 3.50 -10.45
N PHE A 351 -8.42 2.75 -11.21
CA PHE A 351 -8.76 1.43 -11.75
C PHE A 351 -7.72 0.40 -11.32
N ASN A 352 -7.60 0.25 -10.02
CA ASN A 352 -6.64 -0.64 -9.39
C ASN A 352 -7.32 -1.92 -8.91
N PHE A 353 -6.54 -2.98 -8.69
CA PHE A 353 -7.06 -4.28 -8.33
C PHE A 353 -6.33 -4.87 -7.12
N ALA A 354 -7.11 -5.58 -6.30
CA ALA A 354 -6.59 -6.35 -5.18
C ALA A 354 -7.15 -7.79 -5.24
N LEU A 355 -6.33 -8.75 -4.86
CA LEU A 355 -6.77 -10.12 -4.65
C LEU A 355 -7.41 -10.25 -3.27
N PRO A 356 -8.65 -10.77 -3.15
CA PRO A 356 -9.25 -11.07 -1.85
C PRO A 356 -8.36 -11.99 -1.02
N ILE A 357 -8.34 -11.79 0.31
CA ILE A 357 -7.49 -12.58 1.20
C ILE A 357 -7.83 -14.08 1.19
N SER A 358 -9.05 -14.45 0.83
CA SER A 358 -9.47 -15.84 0.63
C SER A 358 -8.66 -16.55 -0.44
N VAL A 359 -8.20 -15.83 -1.49
CA VAL A 359 -7.33 -16.38 -2.54
C VAL A 359 -5.96 -16.79 -1.97
N ALA A 360 -5.46 -16.04 -0.98
CA ALA A 360 -4.17 -16.33 -0.34
C ALA A 360 -4.22 -17.57 0.59
N ARG A 361 -5.39 -17.96 1.10
CA ARG A 361 -5.53 -19.07 2.06
C ARG A 361 -4.94 -20.39 1.53
N GLU A 362 -5.06 -20.64 0.24
CA GLU A 362 -4.49 -21.81 -0.42
C GLU A 362 -2.96 -21.85 -0.25
N PHE A 363 -2.28 -20.73 -0.46
CA PHE A 363 -0.82 -20.62 -0.39
C PHE A 363 -0.34 -20.59 1.06
N ILE A 364 -1.08 -19.94 1.97
CA ILE A 364 -0.84 -19.97 3.41
C ILE A 364 -0.83 -21.41 3.92
N ASN A 365 -1.82 -22.22 3.51
CA ASN A 365 -1.91 -23.63 3.90
C ASN A 365 -0.77 -24.46 3.27
N LYS A 366 -0.42 -24.23 2.00
CA LYS A 366 0.70 -24.91 1.33
C LYS A 366 2.04 -24.61 2.02
N ALA A 367 2.23 -23.39 2.48
CA ALA A 367 3.42 -22.98 3.25
C ALA A 367 3.42 -23.51 4.69
N GLY A 368 2.33 -24.12 5.17
CA GLY A 368 2.20 -24.56 6.56
C GLY A 368 2.06 -23.42 7.57
N ALA A 369 1.81 -22.20 7.10
CA ALA A 369 1.68 -21.03 7.94
C ALA A 369 0.38 -21.06 8.76
N LYS A 370 0.46 -20.56 10.00
CA LYS A 370 -0.69 -20.40 10.90
C LYS A 370 -0.83 -18.93 11.26
N PRO A 371 -1.62 -18.17 10.51
CA PRO A 371 -1.81 -16.76 10.78
C PRO A 371 -2.30 -16.53 12.21
N ARG A 372 -1.63 -15.66 12.92
CA ARG A 372 -1.99 -15.23 14.26
C ARG A 372 -1.36 -13.89 14.57
N GLU A 373 -2.04 -13.12 15.35
CA GLU A 373 -1.46 -11.89 15.89
C GLU A 373 -0.39 -12.22 16.93
N GLY A 374 0.76 -11.53 16.83
CA GLY A 374 1.86 -11.66 17.76
C GLY A 374 1.64 -10.84 19.05
N VAL A 375 2.21 -11.29 20.16
CA VAL A 375 2.16 -10.54 21.43
C VAL A 375 2.75 -9.13 21.28
N VAL A 376 3.77 -8.97 20.44
CA VAL A 376 4.37 -7.66 20.13
C VAL A 376 3.33 -6.71 19.53
N SER A 377 2.55 -7.18 18.52
CA SER A 377 1.49 -6.37 17.89
C SER A 377 0.38 -6.05 18.88
N GLN A 378 -0.14 -7.06 19.61
CA GLN A 378 -1.19 -6.85 20.60
C GLN A 378 -0.81 -5.77 21.63
N LYS A 379 0.40 -5.85 22.17
CA LYS A 379 0.92 -4.88 23.15
C LYS A 379 1.16 -3.50 22.53
N TYR A 380 1.62 -3.48 21.29
CA TYR A 380 1.84 -2.22 20.56
C TYR A 380 0.50 -1.52 20.25
N ASP A 381 -0.51 -2.26 19.81
CA ASP A 381 -1.84 -1.75 19.50
C ASP A 381 -2.55 -1.25 20.76
N GLU A 382 -2.43 -1.99 21.88
CA GLU A 382 -2.90 -1.54 23.18
C GLU A 382 -2.22 -0.22 23.60
N ALA A 383 -0.90 -0.13 23.45
CA ALA A 383 -0.13 1.07 23.79
C ALA A 383 -0.52 2.27 22.91
N ILE A 384 -0.71 2.09 21.61
CA ILE A 384 -1.21 3.12 20.68
C ILE A 384 -2.62 3.58 21.11
N GLY A 385 -3.50 2.65 21.45
CA GLY A 385 -4.85 2.97 21.94
C GLY A 385 -4.84 3.81 23.21
N LEU A 386 -3.97 3.48 24.16
CA LEU A 386 -3.77 4.24 25.41
C LEU A 386 -3.17 5.62 25.13
N PHE A 387 -2.16 5.70 24.25
CA PHE A 387 -1.51 6.94 23.85
C PHE A 387 -2.51 7.93 23.24
N ASN A 388 -3.41 7.46 22.38
CA ASN A 388 -4.42 8.29 21.74
C ASN A 388 -5.50 8.77 22.71
N LYS A 389 -5.77 8.02 23.80
CA LYS A 389 -6.61 8.47 24.92
C LYS A 389 -5.90 9.48 25.82
N GLN A 390 -4.64 9.82 25.52
CA GLN A 390 -3.78 10.64 26.37
C GLN A 390 -3.45 10.00 27.75
N TRP A 391 -3.57 8.69 27.85
CA TRP A 391 -3.20 7.92 29.04
C TRP A 391 -1.71 7.54 28.95
N TYR A 392 -0.87 8.56 28.98
CA TYR A 392 0.53 8.44 28.62
C TYR A 392 1.35 7.59 29.61
N SER A 393 1.02 7.57 30.88
CA SER A 393 1.69 6.70 31.87
C SER A 393 1.40 5.22 31.59
N ASP A 394 0.15 4.87 31.28
CA ASP A 394 -0.22 3.50 30.94
C ASP A 394 0.39 3.10 29.59
N ALA A 395 0.28 3.98 28.56
CA ALA A 395 0.90 3.76 27.26
C ALA A 395 2.42 3.53 27.36
N LEU A 396 3.12 4.30 28.20
CA LEU A 396 4.54 4.17 28.42
C LEU A 396 4.91 2.80 29.00
N ALA A 397 4.08 2.26 29.91
CA ALA A 397 4.29 0.94 30.48
C ALA A 397 4.20 -0.15 29.38
N GLU A 398 3.18 -0.11 28.52
CA GLU A 398 3.01 -1.06 27.43
C GLU A 398 4.10 -0.91 26.35
N PHE A 399 4.47 0.31 25.94
CA PHE A 399 5.59 0.51 25.00
C PHE A 399 6.92 -0.04 25.53
N LYS A 400 7.18 0.04 26.84
CA LYS A 400 8.36 -0.59 27.44
C LYS A 400 8.31 -2.11 27.37
N GLN A 401 7.13 -2.73 27.50
CA GLN A 401 6.98 -4.17 27.30
C GLN A 401 7.25 -4.55 25.84
N VAL A 402 6.69 -3.80 24.87
CA VAL A 402 7.00 -4.00 23.44
C VAL A 402 8.50 -3.92 23.19
N ASN A 403 9.17 -2.91 23.74
CA ASN A 403 10.62 -2.76 23.60
C ASN A 403 11.42 -3.92 24.21
N SER A 404 10.92 -4.52 25.29
CA SER A 404 11.54 -5.70 25.90
C SER A 404 11.35 -6.97 25.06
N LEU A 405 10.18 -7.13 24.43
CA LEU A 405 9.85 -8.29 23.60
C LEU A 405 10.51 -8.21 22.21
N SER A 406 10.65 -7.00 21.68
CA SER A 406 11.23 -6.71 20.36
C SER A 406 12.13 -5.46 20.44
N PRO A 407 13.38 -5.60 20.90
CA PRO A 407 14.28 -4.44 21.12
C PRO A 407 14.58 -3.62 19.86
N GLY A 408 14.41 -4.22 18.68
CA GLY A 408 14.57 -3.57 17.38
C GLY A 408 13.28 -3.01 16.77
N HIS A 409 12.17 -2.97 17.54
CA HIS A 409 10.90 -2.47 17.00
C HIS A 409 11.02 -1.02 16.50
N PRO A 410 10.69 -0.72 15.24
CA PRO A 410 11.09 0.53 14.58
C PRO A 410 10.53 1.80 15.25
N TYR A 411 9.33 1.73 15.80
CA TYR A 411 8.60 2.93 16.23
C TYR A 411 8.48 3.08 17.75
N VAL A 412 8.78 2.03 18.53
CA VAL A 412 8.48 2.01 19.96
C VAL A 412 9.29 3.05 20.76
N GLN A 413 10.55 3.31 20.37
CA GLN A 413 11.40 4.28 21.06
C GLN A 413 10.88 5.71 20.91
N GLU A 414 10.35 6.05 19.76
CA GLU A 414 9.72 7.35 19.54
C GLU A 414 8.51 7.54 20.44
N TYR A 415 7.62 6.54 20.53
CA TYR A 415 6.45 6.60 21.39
C TYR A 415 6.79 6.63 22.89
N ILE A 416 7.83 5.91 23.32
CA ILE A 416 8.36 6.00 24.68
C ILE A 416 8.76 7.45 24.98
N LYS A 417 9.57 8.07 24.11
CA LYS A 417 10.02 9.46 24.27
C LYS A 417 8.84 10.45 24.27
N ARG A 418 7.89 10.28 23.36
CA ARG A 418 6.68 11.13 23.27
C ARG A 418 5.83 11.01 24.53
N SER A 419 5.63 9.80 25.06
CA SER A 419 4.88 9.56 26.29
C SER A 419 5.55 10.23 27.48
N GLN A 420 6.87 10.05 27.65
CA GLN A 420 7.66 10.69 28.72
C GLN A 420 7.57 12.23 28.65
N THR A 421 7.67 12.79 27.45
CA THR A 421 7.54 14.23 27.23
C THR A 421 6.14 14.73 27.59
N ALA A 422 5.09 14.00 27.20
CA ALA A 422 3.71 14.37 27.52
C ALA A 422 3.44 14.32 29.04
N ILE A 423 3.98 13.30 29.73
CA ILE A 423 3.90 13.18 31.20
C ILE A 423 4.62 14.36 31.87
N SER A 424 5.85 14.68 31.45
CA SER A 424 6.62 15.80 32.03
C SER A 424 5.96 17.17 31.80
N GLN A 425 5.15 17.29 30.74
CA GLN A 425 4.35 18.49 30.44
C GLN A 425 2.99 18.53 31.16
N GLY A 426 2.69 17.55 32.03
CA GLY A 426 1.43 17.48 32.76
C GLY A 426 0.20 17.14 31.89
N LYS A 427 0.42 16.54 30.72
CA LYS A 427 -0.65 16.19 29.75
C LYS A 427 -1.21 14.78 29.98
N ASP A 428 -0.71 14.06 30.99
CA ASP A 428 -1.14 12.70 31.28
C ASP A 428 -2.53 12.67 31.93
N ARG A 429 -3.44 11.95 31.28
CA ARG A 429 -4.84 11.76 31.71
C ARG A 429 -5.12 10.35 32.21
N SER A 430 -4.11 9.53 32.50
CA SER A 430 -4.26 8.13 32.92
C SER A 430 -5.17 7.96 34.13
N ASN A 431 -5.26 8.97 35.01
CA ASN A 431 -6.14 8.93 36.18
C ASN A 431 -7.64 9.07 35.84
N GLU A 432 -7.99 9.57 34.66
CA GLU A 432 -9.40 9.75 34.27
C GLU A 432 -10.14 8.42 34.12
N LYS A 433 -9.45 7.30 33.94
CA LYS A 433 -10.05 5.97 33.92
C LYS A 433 -10.78 5.61 35.22
N TYR A 434 -10.46 6.27 36.34
CA TYR A 434 -11.10 6.03 37.64
C TYR A 434 -12.33 6.91 37.88
N ILE A 435 -12.57 7.96 37.06
CA ILE A 435 -13.71 8.89 37.22
C ILE A 435 -15.05 8.17 37.26
N PRO A 436 -15.37 7.21 36.36
CA PRO A 436 -16.64 6.49 36.42
C PRO A 436 -16.84 5.75 37.74
N PHE A 437 -15.79 5.13 38.25
CA PHE A 437 -15.85 4.40 39.52
C PHE A 437 -16.04 5.33 40.73
N LEU A 438 -15.41 6.51 40.72
CA LEU A 438 -15.61 7.53 41.73
C LEU A 438 -17.03 8.07 41.72
N VAL A 439 -17.60 8.31 40.54
CA VAL A 439 -19.01 8.75 40.39
C VAL A 439 -19.98 7.71 40.92
N VAL A 440 -19.80 6.44 40.55
CA VAL A 440 -20.64 5.33 41.05
C VAL A 440 -20.47 5.18 42.58
N GLY A 441 -19.25 5.21 43.08
CA GLY A 441 -18.96 5.14 44.51
C GLY A 441 -19.66 6.28 45.28
N LEU A 442 -19.58 7.51 44.81
CA LEU A 442 -20.23 8.66 45.39
C LEU A 442 -21.78 8.50 45.37
N ALA A 443 -22.33 8.02 44.28
CA ALA A 443 -23.78 7.76 44.17
C ALA A 443 -24.26 6.73 45.19
N VAL A 444 -23.50 5.65 45.40
CA VAL A 444 -23.79 4.62 46.42
C VAL A 444 -23.71 5.21 47.81
N VAL A 445 -22.69 6.00 48.15
CA VAL A 445 -22.55 6.68 49.45
C VAL A 445 -23.76 7.60 49.71
N LEU A 446 -24.14 8.41 48.71
CA LEU A 446 -25.29 9.31 48.85
C LEU A 446 -26.62 8.54 49.04
N ALA A 447 -26.79 7.40 48.36
CA ALA A 447 -27.94 6.53 48.54
C ALA A 447 -28.02 5.92 49.96
N LEU A 448 -26.86 5.49 50.49
CA LEU A 448 -26.78 4.99 51.87
C LEU A 448 -27.08 6.08 52.89
N ILE A 449 -26.55 7.29 52.72
CA ILE A 449 -26.87 8.44 53.59
C ILE A 449 -28.36 8.77 53.54
N ALA A 450 -28.99 8.80 52.36
CA ALA A 450 -30.41 9.03 52.22
C ALA A 450 -31.26 7.94 52.89
N GLY A 451 -30.85 6.67 52.78
CA GLY A 451 -31.46 5.53 53.43
C GLY A 451 -31.39 5.63 54.99
N ILE A 452 -30.24 6.00 55.53
CA ILE A 452 -30.04 6.22 56.95
C ILE A 452 -30.90 7.39 57.45
N LEU A 453 -30.94 8.53 56.74
CA LEU A 453 -31.80 9.68 57.07
C LEU A 453 -33.26 9.30 57.07
N MET A 454 -33.71 8.49 56.09
CA MET A 454 -35.06 7.99 56.02
C MET A 454 -35.41 7.11 57.23
N LEU A 455 -34.53 6.20 57.63
CA LEU A 455 -34.68 5.35 58.82
C LEU A 455 -34.74 6.15 60.13
N VAL A 456 -33.94 7.22 60.23
CA VAL A 456 -33.95 8.10 61.42
C VAL A 456 -35.20 8.99 61.46
N MET A 457 -35.75 9.39 60.34
CA MET A 457 -36.95 10.24 60.26
C MET A 457 -38.28 9.50 60.42
N LEU A 458 -38.36 8.22 60.08
CA LEU A 458 -39.56 7.39 60.18
C LEU A 458 -40.11 7.25 61.64
N PRO A 459 -39.33 7.01 62.70
CA PRO A 459 -39.85 6.93 64.09
C PRO A 459 -40.36 8.28 64.62
N ARG A 460 -39.79 9.41 64.18
CA ARG A 460 -40.25 10.74 64.62
C ARG A 460 -41.62 11.15 64.07
N ARG A 461 -42.03 10.69 62.93
CA ARG A 461 -43.39 10.92 62.42
C ARG A 461 -44.48 10.10 63.16
N ARG A 462 -44.16 8.88 63.62
CA ARG A 462 -45.11 8.06 64.46
C ARG A 462 -45.26 8.62 65.87
N ALA A 463 -44.32 9.27 66.47
CA ALA A 463 -44.37 9.89 67.79
C ALA A 463 -45.24 11.19 67.80
N ARG A 464 -45.34 11.91 66.65
CA ARG A 464 -46.19 13.10 66.52
C ARG A 464 -47.70 12.79 66.23
N ALA A 465 -48.00 11.60 65.73
CA ALA A 465 -49.42 11.20 65.49
C ALA A 465 -50.11 10.61 66.71
N ALA A 466 -49.40 10.37 67.86
CA ALA A 466 -49.96 9.77 69.06
C ALA A 466 -50.29 10.79 70.18
N ALA A 467 -50.12 12.10 69.95
CA ALA A 467 -50.34 13.14 71.00
C ALA A 467 -51.56 14.02 70.77
N GLY A 468 -52.62 13.51 70.08
CA GLY A 468 -53.87 14.20 69.93
C GLY A 468 -55.01 13.34 70.45
N GLY A 469 -55.27 13.42 71.73
CA GLY A 469 -56.42 12.77 72.40
C GLY A 469 -57.72 13.63 72.32
N PRO A 470 -58.86 13.08 72.64
CA PRO A 470 -60.18 13.54 72.15
C PRO A 470 -60.84 14.60 73.06
N MET A 471 -61.59 15.53 72.51
CA MET A 471 -62.60 16.26 73.22
C MET A 471 -63.98 16.11 72.57
N HIS A 472 -64.93 15.73 73.41
CA HIS A 472 -66.35 15.57 73.14
C HIS A 472 -67.09 16.88 72.81
N GLY A 473 -68.21 16.78 72.13
CA GLY A 473 -69.24 17.80 72.04
C GLY A 473 -70.10 17.59 70.79
N GLY A 474 -71.20 16.98 71.05
CA GLY A 474 -72.26 16.61 70.15
C GLY A 474 -73.16 17.79 69.73
N PHE A 475 -73.81 17.57 68.67
CA PHE A 475 -75.24 17.84 68.42
C PHE A 475 -75.56 17.42 66.99
N THR A 476 -76.60 16.62 66.86
CA THR A 476 -77.36 16.22 65.68
C THR A 476 -78.57 17.18 65.51
N PRO A 477 -79.47 17.04 64.50
CA PRO A 477 -79.34 16.75 63.05
C PRO A 477 -80.18 17.77 62.24
N GLU A 478 -80.18 17.71 60.95
CA GLU A 478 -81.41 17.73 60.16
C GLU A 478 -81.17 17.67 58.65
N ALA A 479 -82.05 16.98 58.03
CA ALA A 479 -82.21 16.48 56.68
C ALA A 479 -82.30 17.54 55.57
N ALA A 480 -81.99 17.18 54.42
CA ALA A 480 -82.83 17.04 53.23
C ALA A 480 -81.95 16.83 51.95
N GLY A 481 -82.33 15.77 51.28
CA GLY A 481 -81.80 15.39 49.98
C GLY A 481 -82.44 16.17 48.82
N PRO A 482 -82.60 15.60 47.65
CA PRO A 482 -81.57 15.39 46.64
C PRO A 482 -81.93 16.11 45.31
N ALA A 483 -81.00 16.26 44.41
CA ALA A 483 -81.33 16.34 42.97
C ALA A 483 -80.13 16.09 42.08
N GLN A 484 -80.34 15.22 41.14
CA GLN A 484 -79.48 14.81 40.02
C GLN A 484 -79.74 15.70 38.78
N PRO A 485 -79.10 15.41 37.62
CA PRO A 485 -78.13 16.22 36.83
C PRO A 485 -78.79 16.87 35.60
N PRO A 486 -78.14 17.46 34.65
CA PRO A 486 -77.63 16.76 33.51
C PRO A 486 -76.38 17.37 32.75
N ALA A 487 -75.76 16.51 32.06
CA ALA A 487 -75.12 16.47 30.74
C ALA A 487 -74.82 17.76 29.94
N GLY A 488 -73.67 17.71 29.25
CA GLY A 488 -73.57 18.28 27.92
C GLY A 488 -72.34 19.11 27.66
N GLY A 489 -71.39 18.58 26.95
CA GLY A 489 -71.02 19.05 25.62
C GLY A 489 -70.02 20.21 25.48
N GLY A 490 -68.97 19.97 24.71
CA GLY A 490 -68.44 20.99 23.83
C GLY A 490 -67.02 21.46 24.09
N ASN A 491 -66.08 20.93 23.36
CA ASN A 491 -64.90 21.67 22.96
C ASN A 491 -65.27 22.92 22.16
N PRO A 492 -64.53 24.04 22.21
CA PRO A 492 -63.52 24.30 21.15
C PRO A 492 -62.31 25.16 21.56
N VAL A 493 -61.25 24.87 20.84
CA VAL A 493 -60.34 25.79 20.06
C VAL A 493 -59.82 27.10 20.70
N ALA A 494 -58.48 27.13 20.73
CA ALA A 494 -57.52 28.23 20.46
C ALA A 494 -57.79 29.63 21.02
N THR A 495 -56.74 30.14 21.62
CA THR A 495 -56.14 31.44 21.22
C THR A 495 -54.87 31.75 22.03
N VAL A 496 -53.82 32.14 21.27
CA VAL A 496 -52.62 32.83 21.76
C VAL A 496 -52.90 34.32 21.83
N PRO A 497 -52.33 35.07 22.76
CA PRO A 497 -51.55 36.22 22.39
C PRO A 497 -50.39 36.57 23.37
N PRO A 498 -49.68 37.70 23.16
CA PRO A 498 -48.31 37.70 22.71
C PRO A 498 -47.34 38.44 23.66
N GLY A 499 -46.03 38.24 23.41
CA GLY A 499 -45.03 39.33 23.54
C GLY A 499 -44.19 39.43 24.81
N SER A 500 -42.91 39.21 24.67
CA SER A 500 -41.91 40.30 24.79
C SER A 500 -40.48 39.73 24.66
N SER A 501 -39.81 40.23 23.67
CA SER A 501 -38.46 40.83 23.58
C SER A 501 -37.32 40.19 24.39
N GLY A 502 -36.28 39.77 23.67
CA GLY A 502 -34.97 39.98 24.18
C GLY A 502 -33.84 39.16 23.60
N ALA A 503 -33.12 39.77 22.70
CA ALA A 503 -31.68 39.63 22.34
C ALA A 503 -31.21 38.43 21.50
N PRO A 504 -30.36 38.70 20.50
CA PRO A 504 -29.97 37.78 19.44
C PRO A 504 -28.74 36.94 19.77
N ALA A 505 -28.74 35.71 19.29
CA ALA A 505 -27.55 34.82 19.23
C ALA A 505 -26.61 35.24 18.08
N PRO A 506 -25.31 35.02 18.20
CA PRO A 506 -24.36 35.39 17.17
C PRO A 506 -24.42 34.47 15.96
N GLN A 507 -24.50 35.08 14.79
CA GLN A 507 -24.45 34.40 13.48
C GLN A 507 -23.02 34.02 13.14
N LEU A 508 -22.85 32.74 12.71
CA LEU A 508 -21.66 32.28 11.98
C LEU A 508 -21.62 32.92 10.58
N PRO A 509 -20.42 33.25 10.07
CA PRO A 509 -20.29 33.80 8.72
C PRO A 509 -20.53 32.75 7.66
N THR A 510 -21.35 33.07 6.69
CA THR A 510 -21.57 32.31 5.45
C THR A 510 -20.30 32.34 4.60
N PRO A 511 -19.91 31.21 3.94
CA PRO A 511 -18.79 31.21 3.02
C PRO A 511 -19.16 31.94 1.72
N THR A 512 -18.30 32.87 1.36
CA THR A 512 -18.34 33.64 0.11
C THR A 512 -18.13 32.67 -1.08
N ALA A 513 -19.05 32.71 -2.04
CA ALA A 513 -18.96 31.95 -3.27
C ALA A 513 -17.74 32.37 -4.09
N ALA A 514 -16.95 31.39 -4.55
CA ALA A 514 -15.89 31.58 -5.51
C ALA A 514 -16.47 31.92 -6.90
N PRO A 515 -15.80 32.76 -7.72
CA PRO A 515 -16.26 33.09 -9.05
C PRO A 515 -16.14 31.88 -10.00
N ALA A 516 -17.15 31.73 -10.86
CA ALA A 516 -17.22 30.69 -11.89
C ALA A 516 -16.07 30.82 -12.90
N PRO A 517 -15.55 29.69 -13.44
CA PRO A 517 -14.52 29.74 -14.47
C PRO A 517 -15.11 30.22 -15.80
N THR A 518 -14.39 31.16 -16.42
CA THR A 518 -14.66 31.71 -17.74
C THR A 518 -14.60 30.62 -18.81
N GLN A 519 -15.65 30.46 -19.56
CA GLN A 519 -15.71 29.54 -20.72
C GLN A 519 -14.73 29.98 -21.81
N ALA A 520 -13.95 29.04 -22.32
CA ALA A 520 -13.13 29.20 -23.50
C ALA A 520 -14.02 29.24 -24.78
N PRO A 521 -13.64 29.99 -25.83
CA PRO A 521 -14.40 30.07 -27.06
C PRO A 521 -14.37 28.74 -27.84
N PRO A 522 -15.42 28.45 -28.66
CA PRO A 522 -15.51 27.22 -29.43
C PRO A 522 -14.48 27.15 -30.55
N PRO A 523 -13.95 25.95 -30.90
CA PRO A 523 -13.06 25.79 -32.06
C PRO A 523 -13.81 25.94 -33.38
N GLY A 524 -13.15 26.57 -34.33
CA GLY A 524 -13.65 26.80 -35.70
C GLY A 524 -13.77 25.50 -36.50
N PRO A 525 -14.50 25.52 -37.63
CA PRO A 525 -14.85 24.32 -38.37
C PRO A 525 -13.66 23.70 -39.12
N THR A 526 -13.49 22.41 -38.94
CA THR A 526 -12.57 21.53 -39.70
C THR A 526 -13.06 21.32 -41.15
N PRO A 527 -12.17 21.29 -42.16
CA PRO A 527 -12.55 20.95 -43.54
C PRO A 527 -12.89 19.47 -43.67
N GLY A 528 -13.95 19.17 -44.40
CA GLY A 528 -14.45 17.82 -44.64
C GLY A 528 -13.53 16.95 -45.50
N PRO A 529 -13.62 15.62 -45.37
CA PRO A 529 -12.80 14.69 -46.13
C PRO A 529 -13.33 14.48 -47.54
N THR A 530 -12.39 14.52 -48.48
CA THR A 530 -12.58 14.10 -49.88
C THR A 530 -12.84 12.60 -49.98
N SER A 531 -13.85 12.24 -50.72
CA SER A 531 -14.26 10.89 -51.11
C SER A 531 -13.15 10.11 -51.83
N GLY A 532 -12.78 8.95 -51.27
CA GLY A 532 -11.95 7.94 -51.90
C GLY A 532 -12.46 6.55 -51.56
N GLN A 533 -12.71 5.77 -52.61
CA GLN A 533 -13.33 4.46 -52.72
C GLN A 533 -12.97 3.42 -51.65
N MET A 534 -13.99 2.68 -51.19
CA MET A 534 -13.86 1.40 -50.47
C MET A 534 -13.26 0.31 -51.37
N PRO A 535 -12.41 -0.55 -50.88
CA PRO A 535 -12.27 -1.92 -51.38
C PRO A 535 -13.03 -2.91 -50.49
N ASP A 536 -13.51 -3.97 -51.15
CA ASP A 536 -14.34 -5.08 -50.75
C ASP A 536 -13.83 -5.91 -49.58
N PRO A 537 -14.69 -6.54 -48.73
CA PRO A 537 -14.31 -7.32 -47.56
C PRO A 537 -14.03 -8.76 -47.96
N ALA A 538 -12.77 -9.18 -47.87
CA ALA A 538 -12.43 -10.59 -47.87
C ALA A 538 -11.24 -10.85 -46.94
N GLN A 539 -11.48 -11.76 -45.96
CA GLN A 539 -10.53 -12.48 -45.12
C GLN A 539 -9.91 -11.70 -43.95
N ALA A 540 -10.57 -11.82 -42.81
CA ALA A 540 -9.96 -11.62 -41.49
C ALA A 540 -9.09 -12.82 -41.18
N PRO A 541 -7.83 -12.64 -40.70
CA PRO A 541 -7.17 -13.60 -39.87
C PRO A 541 -7.61 -13.35 -38.43
N GLU A 542 -8.03 -14.40 -37.73
CA GLU A 542 -8.28 -14.44 -36.32
C GLU A 542 -6.97 -14.07 -35.57
N GLY A 543 -6.88 -12.83 -35.14
CA GLY A 543 -5.85 -12.35 -34.26
C GLY A 543 -6.35 -12.50 -32.82
N HIS A 544 -5.84 -13.50 -32.09
CA HIS A 544 -5.92 -13.54 -30.64
C HIS A 544 -5.42 -12.21 -30.05
N PRO A 545 -6.08 -11.65 -29.03
CA PRO A 545 -5.52 -10.53 -28.29
C PRO A 545 -4.23 -11.02 -27.60
N THR A 546 -3.11 -10.56 -28.07
CA THR A 546 -1.86 -10.69 -27.35
C THR A 546 -1.99 -9.87 -26.07
N ASN A 547 -2.31 -10.54 -24.96
CA ASN A 547 -2.04 -10.04 -23.62
C ASN A 547 -0.54 -9.76 -23.55
N GLN A 548 -0.15 -8.49 -23.63
CA GLN A 548 1.18 -8.12 -23.23
C GLN A 548 1.30 -8.37 -21.72
N PRO A 549 2.27 -9.18 -21.29
CA PRO A 549 2.50 -9.42 -19.87
C PRO A 549 2.81 -8.09 -19.18
N ILE A 550 2.31 -7.94 -17.96
CA ILE A 550 2.73 -6.86 -17.06
C ILE A 550 4.16 -7.19 -16.65
N GLY A 551 5.12 -6.78 -17.47
CA GLY A 551 6.53 -7.03 -17.24
C GLY A 551 7.03 -6.26 -16.03
N PHE A 552 7.92 -6.90 -15.27
CA PHE A 552 8.87 -6.20 -14.41
C PHE A 552 9.52 -5.09 -15.24
N GLN A 553 9.10 -3.86 -15.02
CA GLN A 553 9.92 -2.75 -15.48
C GLN A 553 10.98 -2.52 -14.42
N PRO A 554 12.27 -2.52 -14.76
CA PRO A 554 13.27 -2.00 -13.87
C PRO A 554 12.82 -0.60 -13.48
N SER A 555 12.87 -0.30 -12.18
CA SER A 555 12.62 1.07 -11.70
C SER A 555 13.41 2.00 -12.62
N PRO A 556 12.79 2.95 -13.30
CA PRO A 556 13.53 3.85 -14.16
C PRO A 556 14.59 4.50 -13.27
N ARG A 557 15.86 4.23 -13.55
CA ARG A 557 16.93 5.08 -13.02
C ARG A 557 16.51 6.49 -13.40
N PRO A 558 16.44 7.43 -12.46
CA PRO A 558 15.96 8.77 -12.76
C PRO A 558 16.69 9.28 -13.99
N SER A 559 15.95 9.64 -15.02
CA SER A 559 16.50 10.34 -16.18
C SER A 559 17.21 11.56 -15.61
N ALA A 560 18.54 11.57 -15.74
CA ALA A 560 19.35 12.58 -15.11
C ALA A 560 18.94 13.94 -15.64
N GLU A 561 18.38 14.75 -14.76
CA GLU A 561 18.43 16.19 -14.97
C GLU A 561 19.92 16.60 -15.01
N PRO A 562 20.31 17.58 -15.85
CA PRO A 562 21.68 17.99 -15.93
C PRO A 562 22.18 18.40 -14.53
N GLY A 563 23.08 17.60 -13.97
CA GLY A 563 23.62 17.78 -12.62
C GLY A 563 23.60 16.56 -11.71
N PHE A 564 23.00 15.45 -12.10
CA PHE A 564 23.00 14.21 -11.31
C PHE A 564 23.61 13.03 -12.08
N CYS A 565 24.32 12.15 -11.36
CA CYS A 565 24.93 10.95 -11.93
C CYS A 565 23.86 9.95 -12.37
N THR A 566 23.90 9.53 -13.62
CA THR A 566 22.96 8.56 -14.21
C THR A 566 23.04 7.17 -13.58
N ASN A 567 24.14 6.86 -12.87
CA ASN A 567 24.35 5.54 -12.27
C ASN A 567 23.91 5.46 -10.80
N CYS A 568 24.11 6.50 -9.99
CA CYS A 568 23.87 6.44 -8.55
C CYS A 568 23.07 7.64 -8.01
N GLY A 569 22.57 8.54 -8.86
CA GLY A 569 21.77 9.71 -8.46
C GLY A 569 22.55 10.79 -7.68
N ASN A 570 23.87 10.65 -7.47
CA ASN A 570 24.66 11.65 -6.74
C ASN A 570 24.76 12.95 -7.51
N ASN A 571 24.74 14.10 -6.82
CA ASN A 571 24.91 15.41 -7.45
C ASN A 571 26.31 15.52 -8.07
N VAL A 572 26.38 15.77 -9.37
CA VAL A 572 27.61 15.86 -10.16
C VAL A 572 27.70 17.20 -10.93
N ALA A 573 26.88 18.17 -10.57
CA ALA A 573 26.90 19.48 -11.24
C ALA A 573 28.31 20.08 -11.27
N GLY A 574 28.83 20.30 -12.47
CA GLY A 574 30.19 20.84 -12.68
C GLY A 574 31.33 19.86 -12.47
N LYS A 575 31.09 18.55 -12.26
CA LYS A 575 32.12 17.52 -12.10
C LYS A 575 32.23 16.65 -13.35
N SER A 576 33.44 16.23 -13.71
CA SER A 576 33.67 15.34 -14.83
C SER A 576 33.44 13.87 -14.47
N PHE A 577 33.42 13.52 -13.18
CA PHE A 577 33.19 12.18 -12.67
C PHE A 577 32.36 12.25 -11.39
N CYS A 578 31.57 11.22 -11.15
CA CYS A 578 30.84 11.04 -9.91
C CYS A 578 31.77 10.56 -8.79
N GLU A 579 31.91 11.32 -7.73
CA GLU A 579 32.78 10.98 -6.59
C GLU A 579 32.28 9.73 -5.82
N ARG A 580 31.01 9.35 -5.94
CA ARG A 580 30.43 8.21 -5.24
C ARG A 580 30.64 6.88 -5.98
N CYS A 581 30.53 6.87 -7.31
CA CYS A 581 30.59 5.62 -8.09
C CYS A 581 31.62 5.62 -9.21
N GLY A 582 32.41 6.69 -9.38
CA GLY A 582 33.48 6.79 -10.39
C GLY A 582 32.98 6.99 -11.84
N GLN A 583 31.68 7.05 -12.09
CA GLN A 583 31.12 7.19 -13.43
C GLN A 583 31.42 8.56 -14.03
N ALA A 584 31.85 8.58 -15.31
CA ALA A 584 32.00 9.82 -16.06
C ALA A 584 30.62 10.50 -16.24
N THR A 585 30.59 11.82 -16.04
CA THR A 585 29.39 12.63 -16.22
C THR A 585 29.36 13.17 -17.63
N THR A 586 28.29 12.90 -18.36
CA THR A 586 28.04 13.57 -19.65
C THR A 586 27.63 15.02 -19.36
N ARG A 587 28.34 15.97 -19.98
CA ARG A 587 27.99 17.38 -20.00
C ARG A 587 26.75 17.63 -20.86
#